data_d255e8abf771f729d619dec90fb97a0e
#
_entry.id   d255e8abf771f729d619dec90fb97a0e
#
_cell.length_a   1.000
_cell.length_b   1.000
_cell.length_c   1.000
_cell.angle_alpha   90.00
_cell.angle_beta   90.00
_cell.angle_gamma   90.00
#
_symmetry.space_group_name_H-M   'P 1'
#
loop_
_entity.id
_entity.type
_entity.pdbx_description
1 polymer ?
#
loop_
_entity_poly.entity_id
_entity_poly.type
_entity_poly.pdbx_seq_one_letter_code
_entity_poly.pdbx_strand_id
1 'polypeptide(L)'
;MDKAVKMSPYLAVVLGRPYEEIRRFFVVLKRRFPVQGFGDLSTEDVARLADLPLQKALWAKERDFTEPFVLDDLSCLGEIKELAALEGLKVAEGGRFYHLVSMDQDKGLAVRFTTDIFSANCTEGVVSVALGDSPNDLPMLASVDIPILIPQSGGHYLDIQIPRLRRAGSPGSRGWNESVERVLDELQKNTD
;
A
#
# COMPACT_ATOMS: atom_id res chain seq x y z
N MET A 1 2.00 -22.95 0.94
CA MET A 1 2.14 -22.21 2.23
C MET A 1 3.61 -22.00 2.65
N ASP A 2 4.54 -21.98 1.70
CA ASP A 2 5.99 -21.96 1.99
C ASP A 2 6.57 -20.60 2.45
N LYS A 3 5.72 -19.59 2.65
CA LYS A 3 6.14 -18.25 3.08
C LYS A 3 5.65 -17.87 4.50
N ALA A 4 5.09 -18.81 5.25
CA ALA A 4 4.59 -18.52 6.59
C ALA A 4 5.73 -18.59 7.63
N VAL A 5 5.94 -17.49 8.34
CA VAL A 5 6.89 -17.36 9.44
C VAL A 5 6.13 -17.36 10.75
N LYS A 6 6.60 -18.18 11.73
CA LYS A 6 5.98 -18.21 13.05
C LYS A 6 6.37 -16.97 13.85
N MET A 7 5.39 -16.13 14.14
CA MET A 7 5.50 -14.97 15.03
C MET A 7 4.51 -15.17 16.18
N SER A 8 4.93 -15.93 17.21
CA SER A 8 4.02 -16.33 18.31
C SER A 8 3.32 -15.09 18.95
N PRO A 9 1.97 -15.13 19.11
CA PRO A 9 1.05 -16.24 18.86
C PRO A 9 0.52 -16.36 17.41
N TYR A 10 1.05 -15.59 16.45
CA TYR A 10 0.55 -15.50 15.08
C TYR A 10 1.43 -16.25 14.08
N LEU A 11 0.85 -16.52 12.93
CA LEU A 11 1.57 -16.87 11.70
C LEU A 11 1.58 -15.62 10.79
N ALA A 12 2.77 -15.18 10.38
CA ALA A 12 2.92 -14.09 9.44
C ALA A 12 3.25 -14.64 8.04
N VAL A 13 2.61 -14.10 7.03
CA VAL A 13 2.98 -14.36 5.63
C VAL A 13 3.70 -13.15 5.09
N VAL A 14 4.95 -13.34 4.70
CA VAL A 14 5.79 -12.27 4.15
C VAL A 14 5.51 -12.13 2.66
N LEU A 15 4.96 -10.99 2.25
CA LEU A 15 4.62 -10.67 0.87
C LEU A 15 5.66 -9.79 0.16
N GLY A 16 6.63 -9.25 0.89
CA GLY A 16 7.68 -8.38 0.38
C GLY A 16 9.08 -8.90 0.70
N ARG A 17 10.11 -8.18 0.24
CA ARG A 17 11.50 -8.44 0.62
C ARG A 17 11.79 -7.86 1.99
N PRO A 18 12.65 -8.50 2.80
CA PRO A 18 13.10 -7.96 4.08
C PRO A 18 13.76 -6.59 3.93
N TYR A 19 13.60 -5.75 4.95
CA TYR A 19 14.14 -4.39 4.97
C TYR A 19 15.64 -4.34 4.70
N GLU A 20 16.41 -5.29 5.22
CA GLU A 20 17.87 -5.35 5.04
C GLU A 20 18.26 -5.47 3.56
N GLU A 21 17.47 -6.18 2.74
CA GLU A 21 17.72 -6.29 1.31
C GLU A 21 17.43 -4.98 0.58
N ILE A 22 16.29 -4.36 0.92
CA ILE A 22 15.90 -3.05 0.38
C ILE A 22 16.94 -2.01 0.76
N ARG A 23 17.39 -2.03 2.00
CA ARG A 23 18.36 -1.09 2.54
C ARG A 23 19.73 -1.23 1.91
N ARG A 24 20.19 -2.45 1.61
CA ARG A 24 21.45 -2.67 0.89
C ARG A 24 21.44 -1.98 -0.47
N PHE A 25 20.37 -2.12 -1.21
CA PHE A 25 20.24 -1.42 -2.51
C PHE A 25 20.10 0.10 -2.32
N PHE A 26 19.34 0.56 -1.34
CA PHE A 26 19.22 2.00 -1.06
C PHE A 26 20.56 2.67 -0.77
N VAL A 27 21.48 2.00 -0.07
CA VAL A 27 22.84 2.51 0.17
C VAL A 27 23.62 2.70 -1.14
N VAL A 28 23.37 1.86 -2.16
CA VAL A 28 23.96 2.04 -3.49
C VAL A 28 23.36 3.26 -4.20
N LEU A 29 22.03 3.42 -4.15
CA LEU A 29 21.34 4.60 -4.71
C LEU A 29 21.85 5.90 -4.10
N LYS A 30 22.03 5.95 -2.80
CA LYS A 30 22.50 7.13 -2.04
C LYS A 30 23.90 7.61 -2.48
N ARG A 31 24.75 6.73 -3.02
CA ARG A 31 26.08 7.11 -3.53
C ARG A 31 26.01 7.85 -4.87
N ARG A 32 24.89 7.69 -5.58
CA ARG A 32 24.71 8.19 -6.94
C ARG A 32 23.70 9.33 -7.05
N PHE A 33 22.72 9.34 -6.16
CA PHE A 33 21.59 10.27 -6.20
C PHE A 33 21.42 11.03 -4.88
N PRO A 34 20.88 12.26 -4.90
CA PRO A 34 20.60 13.05 -3.71
C PRO A 34 19.33 12.54 -3.00
N VAL A 35 19.41 11.35 -2.42
CA VAL A 35 18.33 10.70 -1.68
C VAL A 35 18.71 10.54 -0.21
N GLN A 36 17.73 10.69 0.68
CA GLN A 36 17.88 10.45 2.11
C GLN A 36 16.75 9.54 2.60
N GLY A 37 17.09 8.35 3.07
CA GLY A 37 16.15 7.38 3.60
C GLY A 37 15.92 7.55 5.10
N PHE A 38 14.80 7.04 5.60
CA PHE A 38 14.51 7.05 7.04
C PHE A 38 15.56 6.29 7.85
N GLY A 39 16.20 5.28 7.25
CA GLY A 39 17.32 4.58 7.88
C GLY A 39 18.58 5.43 8.05
N ASP A 40 18.72 6.54 7.30
CA ASP A 40 19.85 7.48 7.40
C ASP A 40 19.62 8.64 8.36
N LEU A 41 18.35 9.00 8.55
CA LEU A 41 17.93 10.18 9.30
C LEU A 41 17.85 9.90 10.81
N SER A 42 18.07 10.94 11.62
CA SER A 42 17.75 10.86 13.05
C SER A 42 16.24 10.78 13.28
N THR A 43 15.81 10.39 14.48
CA THR A 43 14.39 10.39 14.84
C THR A 43 13.79 11.79 14.79
N GLU A 44 14.58 12.78 15.20
CA GLU A 44 14.24 14.20 15.17
C GLU A 44 14.04 14.72 13.75
N ASP A 45 14.89 14.29 12.81
CA ASP A 45 14.75 14.67 11.40
C ASP A 45 13.49 14.06 10.78
N VAL A 46 13.22 12.79 11.07
CA VAL A 46 11.98 12.13 10.63
C VAL A 46 10.76 12.82 11.24
N ALA A 47 10.80 13.17 12.54
CA ALA A 47 9.72 13.90 13.20
C ALA A 47 9.41 15.23 12.49
N ARG A 48 10.45 15.98 12.16
CA ARG A 48 10.33 17.28 11.45
C ARG A 48 9.80 17.11 10.03
N LEU A 49 10.37 16.18 9.25
CA LEU A 49 10.00 15.97 7.85
C LEU A 49 8.59 15.41 7.69
N ALA A 50 8.18 14.51 8.59
CA ALA A 50 6.88 13.86 8.54
C ALA A 50 5.78 14.60 9.32
N ASP A 51 6.14 15.67 10.05
CA ASP A 51 5.24 16.39 10.96
C ASP A 51 4.62 15.43 12.00
N LEU A 52 5.48 14.68 12.68
CA LEU A 52 5.10 13.67 13.67
C LEU A 52 5.66 14.00 15.05
N PRO A 53 4.94 13.65 16.13
CA PRO A 53 5.53 13.59 17.47
C PRO A 53 6.73 12.62 17.48
N LEU A 54 7.75 12.90 18.29
CA LEU A 54 9.00 12.15 18.34
C LEU A 54 8.79 10.63 18.51
N GLN A 55 7.88 10.24 19.40
CA GLN A 55 7.55 8.82 19.60
C GLN A 55 6.98 8.16 18.34
N LYS A 56 6.15 8.86 17.57
CA LYS A 56 5.62 8.35 16.30
C LYS A 56 6.69 8.30 15.21
N ALA A 57 7.62 9.23 15.21
CA ALA A 57 8.76 9.22 14.31
C ALA A 57 9.69 8.03 14.58
N LEU A 58 9.91 7.68 15.86
CA LEU A 58 10.64 6.48 16.24
C LEU A 58 10.00 5.23 15.62
N TRP A 59 8.69 5.05 15.81
CA TRP A 59 7.95 3.92 15.18
C TRP A 59 7.94 3.98 13.66
N ALA A 60 7.91 5.19 13.07
CA ALA A 60 7.98 5.35 11.62
C ALA A 60 9.31 4.90 11.03
N LYS A 61 10.38 4.82 11.80
CA LYS A 61 11.68 4.28 11.40
C LYS A 61 11.77 2.76 11.53
N GLU A 62 10.93 2.13 12.34
CA GLU A 62 10.87 0.67 12.48
C GLU A 62 10.20 0.10 11.22
N ARG A 63 11.01 -0.36 10.27
CA ARG A 63 10.56 -0.85 8.95
C ARG A 63 10.99 -2.29 8.73
N ASP A 64 10.06 -3.09 8.24
CA ASP A 64 10.30 -4.49 7.90
C ASP A 64 10.40 -4.73 6.39
N PHE A 65 9.70 -3.92 5.56
CA PHE A 65 9.52 -4.20 4.13
C PHE A 65 9.53 -2.96 3.23
N THR A 66 10.02 -1.82 3.72
CA THR A 66 10.02 -0.56 2.95
C THR A 66 11.07 0.42 3.46
N GLU A 67 11.76 1.12 2.56
CA GLU A 67 12.58 2.29 2.88
C GLU A 67 11.87 3.56 2.38
N PRO A 68 11.25 4.36 3.29
CA PRO A 68 10.76 5.68 2.93
C PRO A 68 11.94 6.63 2.73
N PHE A 69 11.85 7.49 1.72
CA PHE A 69 12.92 8.45 1.44
C PHE A 69 12.42 9.76 0.83
N VAL A 70 13.24 10.78 0.93
CA VAL A 70 13.10 12.05 0.20
C VAL A 70 14.09 12.07 -0.96
N LEU A 71 13.73 12.78 -2.02
CA LEU A 71 14.53 13.00 -3.21
C LEU A 71 14.60 14.51 -3.45
N ASP A 72 15.79 15.09 -3.39
CA ASP A 72 15.98 16.53 -3.55
C ASP A 72 15.92 16.97 -5.02
N ASP A 73 16.28 16.08 -5.94
CA ASP A 73 16.24 16.33 -7.40
C ASP A 73 15.30 15.34 -8.09
N LEU A 74 14.11 15.79 -8.42
CA LEU A 74 13.08 15.00 -9.11
C LEU A 74 13.49 14.52 -10.51
N SER A 75 14.47 15.16 -11.16
CA SER A 75 14.94 14.74 -12.48
C SER A 75 15.57 13.33 -12.44
N CYS A 76 16.06 12.90 -11.27
CA CYS A 76 16.65 11.59 -11.06
C CYS A 76 15.62 10.46 -10.88
N LEU A 77 14.34 10.79 -10.66
CA LEU A 77 13.32 9.80 -10.28
C LEU A 77 13.16 8.69 -11.32
N GLY A 78 13.21 9.04 -12.60
CA GLY A 78 13.12 8.06 -13.71
C GLY A 78 14.22 7.01 -13.64
N GLU A 79 15.47 7.46 -13.53
CA GLU A 79 16.65 6.59 -13.44
C GLU A 79 16.63 5.73 -12.17
N ILE A 80 16.21 6.30 -11.04
CA ILE A 80 16.05 5.56 -9.79
C ILE A 80 15.01 4.43 -9.94
N LYS A 81 13.88 4.71 -10.60
CA LYS A 81 12.85 3.70 -10.88
C LYS A 81 13.37 2.56 -11.75
N GLU A 82 14.12 2.87 -12.79
CA GLU A 82 14.74 1.88 -13.69
C GLU A 82 15.74 0.99 -12.94
N LEU A 83 16.65 1.58 -12.16
CA LEU A 83 17.61 0.84 -11.35
C LEU A 83 16.93 -0.03 -10.29
N ALA A 84 15.89 0.48 -9.63
CA ALA A 84 15.11 -0.29 -8.68
C ALA A 84 14.47 -1.50 -9.35
N ALA A 85 13.93 -1.33 -10.56
CA ALA A 85 13.29 -2.42 -11.31
C ALA A 85 14.28 -3.55 -11.65
N LEU A 86 15.53 -3.23 -12.01
CA LEU A 86 16.58 -4.22 -12.26
C LEU A 86 16.88 -5.08 -11.02
N GLU A 87 16.71 -4.52 -9.84
CA GLU A 87 16.91 -5.22 -8.56
C GLU A 87 15.62 -5.88 -8.03
N GLY A 88 14.53 -5.89 -8.83
CA GLY A 88 13.23 -6.43 -8.40
C GLY A 88 12.55 -5.60 -7.31
N LEU A 89 12.84 -4.30 -7.28
CA LEU A 89 12.24 -3.30 -6.41
C LEU A 89 11.46 -2.27 -7.23
N LYS A 90 10.59 -1.51 -6.59
CA LYS A 90 9.92 -0.36 -7.20
C LYS A 90 9.88 0.83 -6.26
N VAL A 91 9.79 2.01 -6.85
CA VAL A 91 9.54 3.24 -6.13
C VAL A 91 8.04 3.53 -6.17
N ALA A 92 7.38 3.42 -5.03
CA ALA A 92 5.98 3.82 -4.85
C ALA A 92 5.94 5.29 -4.38
N GLU A 93 4.98 6.04 -4.91
CA GLU A 93 4.75 7.43 -4.52
C GLU A 93 3.75 7.47 -3.38
N GLY A 94 4.17 8.00 -2.23
CA GLY A 94 3.32 8.32 -1.09
C GLY A 94 2.95 9.81 -1.08
N GLY A 95 2.18 10.24 -0.09
CA GLY A 95 1.76 11.65 -0.01
C GLY A 95 2.90 12.64 0.23
N ARG A 96 3.93 12.27 1.00
CA ARG A 96 5.09 13.13 1.34
C ARG A 96 6.43 12.50 1.01
N PHE A 97 6.49 11.17 0.88
CA PHE A 97 7.72 10.42 0.72
C PHE A 97 7.58 9.44 -0.44
N TYR A 98 8.70 9.16 -1.07
CA TYR A 98 8.85 7.99 -1.91
C TYR A 98 9.12 6.76 -1.04
N HIS A 99 8.72 5.60 -1.51
CA HIS A 99 8.92 4.34 -0.80
C HIS A 99 9.60 3.33 -1.73
N LEU A 100 10.79 2.87 -1.37
CA LEU A 100 11.41 1.74 -2.03
C LEU A 100 10.84 0.45 -1.43
N VAL A 101 10.22 -0.37 -2.26
CA VAL A 101 9.52 -1.60 -1.86
C VAL A 101 9.78 -2.72 -2.86
N SER A 102 9.46 -3.95 -2.50
CA SER A 102 9.50 -5.09 -3.44
C SER A 102 8.61 -4.84 -4.66
N MET A 103 9.05 -5.28 -5.85
CA MET A 103 8.30 -5.10 -7.11
C MET A 103 6.88 -5.65 -7.01
N ASP A 104 6.72 -6.85 -6.44
CA ASP A 104 5.44 -7.55 -6.33
C ASP A 104 4.61 -7.14 -5.11
N GLN A 105 5.17 -6.29 -4.23
CA GLN A 105 4.49 -5.85 -3.01
C GLN A 105 3.48 -4.76 -3.33
N ASP A 106 2.18 -5.10 -3.27
CA ASP A 106 1.08 -4.16 -3.40
C ASP A 106 -0.15 -4.61 -2.59
N LYS A 107 -1.13 -3.71 -2.48
CA LYS A 107 -2.38 -3.99 -1.75
C LYS A 107 -3.21 -5.09 -2.41
N GLY A 108 -3.12 -5.24 -3.73
CA GLY A 108 -3.85 -6.27 -4.47
C GLY A 108 -3.32 -7.67 -4.18
N LEU A 109 -1.99 -7.84 -4.09
CA LEU A 109 -1.40 -9.11 -3.67
C LEU A 109 -1.89 -9.53 -2.27
N ALA A 110 -1.90 -8.59 -1.33
CA ALA A 110 -2.37 -8.87 0.03
C ALA A 110 -3.85 -9.26 0.05
N VAL A 111 -4.69 -8.54 -0.69
CA VAL A 111 -6.13 -8.83 -0.79
C VAL A 111 -6.36 -10.19 -1.43
N ARG A 112 -5.75 -10.49 -2.58
CA ARG A 112 -5.88 -11.81 -3.23
C ARG A 112 -5.50 -12.94 -2.27
N PHE A 113 -4.33 -12.82 -1.65
CA PHE A 113 -3.86 -13.83 -0.70
C PHE A 113 -4.85 -14.04 0.46
N THR A 114 -5.37 -12.94 1.03
CA THR A 114 -6.36 -13.01 2.12
C THR A 114 -7.68 -13.63 1.64
N THR A 115 -8.18 -13.21 0.49
CA THR A 115 -9.41 -13.75 -0.11
C THR A 115 -9.29 -15.25 -0.37
N ASP A 116 -8.15 -15.72 -0.87
CA ASP A 116 -7.89 -17.14 -1.10
C ASP A 116 -7.96 -17.96 0.20
N ILE A 117 -7.40 -17.42 1.31
CA ILE A 117 -7.50 -18.07 2.63
C ILE A 117 -8.95 -18.17 3.08
N PHE A 118 -9.72 -17.08 2.98
CA PHE A 118 -11.13 -17.10 3.37
C PHE A 118 -11.94 -18.04 2.49
N SER A 119 -11.76 -18.00 1.17
CA SER A 119 -12.46 -18.87 0.22
C SER A 119 -12.18 -20.35 0.45
N ALA A 120 -10.96 -20.70 0.87
CA ALA A 120 -10.61 -22.08 1.18
C ALA A 120 -11.24 -22.59 2.50
N ASN A 121 -11.71 -21.70 3.39
CA ASN A 121 -12.22 -22.05 4.71
C ASN A 121 -13.70 -21.72 4.92
N CYS A 122 -14.35 -21.00 3.98
CA CYS A 122 -15.76 -20.64 4.04
C CYS A 122 -16.56 -21.47 3.05
N THR A 123 -17.60 -22.16 3.53
CA THR A 123 -18.48 -23.01 2.70
C THR A 123 -19.56 -22.22 1.96
N GLU A 124 -19.94 -21.04 2.44
CA GLU A 124 -21.01 -20.19 1.90
C GLU A 124 -20.52 -19.22 0.81
N GLY A 125 -19.24 -19.29 0.44
CA GLY A 125 -18.63 -18.37 -0.50
C GLY A 125 -18.13 -17.09 0.19
N VAL A 126 -17.30 -16.34 -0.54
CA VAL A 126 -16.70 -15.08 -0.07
C VAL A 126 -16.95 -14.00 -1.12
N VAL A 127 -17.46 -12.86 -0.70
CA VAL A 127 -17.56 -11.66 -1.53
C VAL A 127 -16.54 -10.64 -1.04
N SER A 128 -15.61 -10.28 -1.90
CA SER A 128 -14.56 -9.31 -1.59
C SER A 128 -14.98 -7.90 -2.01
N VAL A 129 -14.77 -6.93 -1.11
CA VAL A 129 -15.08 -5.51 -1.33
C VAL A 129 -13.84 -4.69 -1.03
N ALA A 130 -13.51 -3.74 -1.90
CA ALA A 130 -12.43 -2.79 -1.65
C ALA A 130 -12.86 -1.36 -1.96
N LEU A 131 -12.38 -0.44 -1.13
CA LEU A 131 -12.63 0.99 -1.27
C LEU A 131 -11.29 1.73 -1.25
N GLY A 132 -11.08 2.66 -2.19
CA GLY A 132 -9.83 3.40 -2.31
C GLY A 132 -9.99 4.72 -3.06
N ASP A 133 -9.05 5.65 -2.87
CA ASP A 133 -9.07 7.01 -3.43
C ASP A 133 -7.75 7.42 -4.10
N SER A 134 -6.74 6.53 -4.08
CA SER A 134 -5.38 6.86 -4.47
C SER A 134 -4.76 5.81 -5.42
N PRO A 135 -3.71 6.18 -6.19
CA PRO A 135 -3.08 5.26 -7.15
C PRO A 135 -2.58 3.94 -6.53
N ASN A 136 -2.13 3.95 -5.27
CA ASN A 136 -1.68 2.76 -4.58
C ASN A 136 -2.81 1.77 -4.21
N ASP A 137 -4.09 2.19 -4.35
CA ASP A 137 -5.27 1.35 -4.14
C ASP A 137 -5.69 0.60 -5.41
N LEU A 138 -5.20 1.01 -6.58
CA LEU A 138 -5.62 0.43 -7.87
C LEU A 138 -5.43 -1.09 -7.96
N PRO A 139 -4.29 -1.66 -7.52
CA PRO A 139 -4.12 -3.12 -7.52
C PRO A 139 -5.14 -3.83 -6.61
N MET A 140 -5.51 -3.21 -5.49
CA MET A 140 -6.53 -3.72 -4.58
C MET A 140 -7.92 -3.68 -5.23
N LEU A 141 -8.31 -2.53 -5.79
CA LEU A 141 -9.59 -2.36 -6.48
C LEU A 141 -9.74 -3.32 -7.65
N ALA A 142 -8.66 -3.58 -8.39
CA ALA A 142 -8.66 -4.53 -9.51
C ALA A 142 -8.74 -6.01 -9.08
N SER A 143 -8.60 -6.30 -7.78
CA SER A 143 -8.48 -7.67 -7.25
C SER A 143 -9.71 -8.15 -6.49
N VAL A 144 -10.82 -7.39 -6.47
CA VAL A 144 -12.02 -7.68 -5.68
C VAL A 144 -13.27 -7.81 -6.55
N ASP A 145 -14.32 -8.40 -6.00
CA ASP A 145 -15.62 -8.56 -6.65
C ASP A 145 -16.35 -7.24 -6.78
N ILE A 146 -16.27 -6.39 -5.74
CA ILE A 146 -16.96 -5.10 -5.66
C ILE A 146 -15.92 -3.99 -5.41
N PRO A 147 -15.30 -3.44 -6.46
CA PRO A 147 -14.42 -2.28 -6.35
C PRO A 147 -15.22 -0.97 -6.23
N ILE A 148 -14.85 -0.12 -5.28
CA ILE A 148 -15.49 1.17 -5.03
C ILE A 148 -14.44 2.27 -4.98
N LEU A 149 -14.53 3.22 -5.90
CA LEU A 149 -13.66 4.39 -5.95
C LEU A 149 -14.24 5.51 -5.10
N ILE A 150 -13.50 5.94 -4.10
CA ILE A 150 -13.82 7.09 -3.26
C ILE A 150 -13.29 8.35 -3.95
N PRO A 151 -14.06 9.45 -4.05
CA PRO A 151 -13.52 10.70 -4.55
C PRO A 151 -12.51 11.29 -3.57
N GLN A 152 -11.48 11.93 -4.10
CA GLN A 152 -10.52 12.70 -3.32
C GLN A 152 -11.19 13.89 -2.61
N SER A 153 -10.51 14.52 -1.67
CA SER A 153 -11.06 15.63 -0.85
C SER A 153 -11.64 16.79 -1.67
N GLY A 154 -11.18 16.98 -2.91
CA GLY A 154 -11.72 17.95 -3.88
C GLY A 154 -12.96 17.47 -4.65
N GLY A 155 -13.50 16.29 -4.37
CA GLY A 155 -14.65 15.71 -5.08
C GLY A 155 -14.31 15.09 -6.44
N HIS A 156 -13.04 15.04 -6.81
CA HIS A 156 -12.57 14.46 -8.07
C HIS A 156 -12.24 12.98 -7.90
N TYR A 157 -12.59 12.18 -8.90
CA TYR A 157 -12.19 10.78 -8.97
C TYR A 157 -10.89 10.63 -9.75
N LEU A 158 -10.13 9.59 -9.45
CA LEU A 158 -9.07 9.14 -10.35
C LEU A 158 -9.68 8.72 -11.69
N ASP A 159 -9.02 9.10 -12.78
CA ASP A 159 -9.39 8.65 -14.13
C ASP A 159 -8.87 7.21 -14.35
N ILE A 160 -9.73 6.23 -14.06
CA ILE A 160 -9.39 4.82 -14.11
C ILE A 160 -10.53 4.00 -14.71
N GLN A 161 -10.16 2.88 -15.32
CA GLN A 161 -11.11 1.89 -15.85
C GLN A 161 -10.84 0.53 -15.19
N ILE A 162 -11.71 0.14 -14.29
CA ILE A 162 -11.73 -1.18 -13.67
C ILE A 162 -13.11 -1.80 -13.91
N PRO A 163 -13.19 -3.08 -14.31
CA PRO A 163 -14.48 -3.75 -14.51
C PRO A 163 -15.35 -3.66 -13.25
N ARG A 164 -16.62 -3.39 -13.41
CA ARG A 164 -17.61 -3.28 -12.30
C ARG A 164 -17.31 -2.17 -11.26
N LEU A 165 -16.45 -1.22 -11.57
CA LEU A 165 -16.11 -0.12 -10.66
C LEU A 165 -17.34 0.69 -10.29
N ARG A 166 -17.61 0.78 -9.01
CA ARG A 166 -18.60 1.69 -8.42
C ARG A 166 -17.94 2.99 -7.99
N ARG A 167 -18.71 4.06 -7.83
CA ARG A 167 -18.24 5.35 -7.32
C ARG A 167 -19.04 5.73 -6.08
N ALA A 168 -18.34 6.08 -5.00
CA ALA A 168 -18.96 6.60 -3.79
C ALA A 168 -19.44 8.05 -4.02
N GLY A 169 -20.54 8.45 -3.41
CA GLY A 169 -21.10 9.79 -3.59
C GLY A 169 -20.39 10.90 -2.82
N SER A 170 -19.59 10.54 -1.81
CA SER A 170 -18.92 11.47 -0.89
C SER A 170 -17.45 11.11 -0.71
N PRO A 171 -16.55 12.09 -0.45
CA PRO A 171 -15.14 11.81 -0.15
C PRO A 171 -14.93 11.25 1.27
N GLY A 172 -13.78 10.63 1.49
CA GLY A 172 -13.28 10.21 2.79
C GLY A 172 -14.16 9.20 3.51
N SER A 173 -14.19 9.27 4.83
CA SER A 173 -14.90 8.31 5.69
C SER A 173 -16.40 8.27 5.47
N ARG A 174 -17.01 9.39 5.07
CA ARG A 174 -18.43 9.44 4.76
C ARG A 174 -18.78 8.58 3.55
N GLY A 175 -18.06 8.77 2.43
CA GLY A 175 -18.27 7.98 1.22
C GLY A 175 -17.96 6.50 1.43
N TRP A 176 -16.97 6.21 2.30
CA TRP A 176 -16.66 4.85 2.72
C TRP A 176 -17.86 4.21 3.44
N ASN A 177 -18.39 4.87 4.48
CA ASN A 177 -19.52 4.35 5.26
C ASN A 177 -20.77 4.13 4.41
N GLU A 178 -21.19 5.17 3.67
CA GLU A 178 -22.39 5.12 2.79
C GLU A 178 -22.28 3.96 1.75
N SER A 179 -21.08 3.70 1.27
CA SER A 179 -20.85 2.65 0.28
C SER A 179 -20.88 1.25 0.89
N VAL A 180 -20.30 1.08 2.08
CA VAL A 180 -20.32 -0.21 2.80
C VAL A 180 -21.73 -0.58 3.21
N GLU A 181 -22.51 0.35 3.79
CA GLU A 181 -23.91 0.13 4.16
C GLU A 181 -24.72 -0.34 2.95
N ARG A 182 -24.58 0.34 1.80
CA ARG A 182 -25.28 -0.05 0.57
C ARG A 182 -24.92 -1.46 0.10
N VAL A 183 -23.64 -1.83 0.14
CA VAL A 183 -23.20 -3.18 -0.24
C VAL A 183 -23.78 -4.23 0.69
N LEU A 184 -23.79 -3.98 2.00
CA LEU A 184 -24.36 -4.90 2.99
C LEU A 184 -25.86 -5.11 2.75
N ASP A 185 -26.62 -4.02 2.51
CA ASP A 185 -28.04 -4.09 2.19
C ASP A 185 -28.34 -4.89 0.89
N GLU A 186 -27.48 -4.73 -0.12
CA GLU A 186 -27.60 -5.46 -1.38
C GLU A 186 -27.33 -6.96 -1.19
N LEU A 187 -26.31 -7.31 -0.43
CA LEU A 187 -25.96 -8.71 -0.16
C LEU A 187 -27.01 -9.42 0.69
N GLN A 188 -27.58 -8.75 1.70
CA GLN A 188 -28.66 -9.32 2.50
C GLN A 188 -29.92 -9.63 1.67
N LYS A 189 -30.32 -8.74 0.77
CA LYS A 189 -31.49 -8.94 -0.12
C LYS A 189 -31.32 -10.07 -1.14
N ASN A 190 -30.07 -10.45 -1.43
CA ASN A 190 -29.81 -11.56 -2.37
C ASN A 190 -29.71 -12.92 -1.67
N THR A 191 -29.81 -12.95 -0.34
CA THR A 191 -29.74 -14.17 0.48
C THR A 191 -31.14 -14.63 0.94
N ASP A 192 -32.16 -13.76 0.88
CA ASP A 192 -33.58 -14.05 1.10
C ASP A 192 -34.27 -14.48 -0.21
#